data_0534433ac9913d95b445504efe7ae91e
#
_entry.id   0534433ac9913d95b445504efe7ae91e
#
_cell.length_a   1.000
_cell.length_b   1.000
_cell.length_c   1.000
_cell.angle_alpha   90.00
_cell.angle_beta   90.00
_cell.angle_gamma   90.00
#
_symmetry.space_group_name_H-M   'P 1'
#
loop_
_entity.id
_entity.type
_entity.pdbx_description
1 polymer ?
#
loop_
_entity_poly.entity_id
_entity_poly.type
_entity_poly.pdbx_seq_one_letter_code
_entity_poly.pdbx_strand_id
1 'polypeptide(L)'
;LCNNGEDLLMSDGSATLRHMDPETFAERSTTDVSLEGKPLEDINELECVGDSVYANVWMDDNIYRIDPSTGRVTAVIATDAIDKSRYTDPDDVLNGIAHIKDDEFWLTGKRWKELFHVRVR
;
A
#
# COMPACT_ATOMS: atom_id res chain seq x y z
N LEU A 1 -5.10 5.99 0.72
CA LEU A 1 -5.09 7.05 1.72
C LEU A 1 -4.89 6.44 3.10
N CYS A 2 -3.91 6.89 3.86
CA CYS A 2 -3.75 6.49 5.26
C CYS A 2 -3.30 7.65 6.14
N ASN A 3 -3.52 7.54 7.44
CA ASN A 3 -3.13 8.53 8.44
C ASN A 3 -1.94 7.99 9.24
N ASN A 4 -0.81 8.71 9.20
CA ASN A 4 0.39 8.32 9.96
C ASN A 4 0.48 8.98 11.34
N GLY A 5 -0.59 9.68 11.79
CA GLY A 5 -0.65 10.42 13.04
C GLY A 5 -0.27 11.90 12.92
N GLU A 6 0.29 12.31 11.80
CA GLU A 6 0.70 13.69 11.51
C GLU A 6 0.08 14.19 10.21
N ASP A 7 0.23 13.42 9.14
CA ASP A 7 -0.32 13.71 7.83
C ASP A 7 -1.28 12.62 7.35
N LEU A 8 -2.15 12.97 6.41
CA LEU A 8 -2.79 12.01 5.53
C LEU A 8 -1.86 11.76 4.35
N LEU A 9 -1.48 10.52 4.13
CA LEU A 9 -0.70 10.12 2.95
C LEU A 9 -1.65 9.67 1.85
N MET A 10 -1.52 10.26 0.68
CA MET A 10 -2.37 10.00 -0.48
C MET A 10 -1.55 9.52 -1.66
N SER A 11 -2.02 8.47 -2.31
CA SER A 11 -1.57 8.01 -3.61
C SER A 11 -2.53 8.47 -4.70
N ASP A 12 -2.04 8.62 -5.92
CA ASP A 12 -2.85 9.06 -7.08
C ASP A 12 -2.58 8.22 -8.35
N GLY A 13 -1.98 7.04 -8.17
CA GLY A 13 -1.61 6.16 -9.27
C GLY A 13 -0.24 6.47 -9.89
N SER A 14 0.45 7.47 -9.40
CA SER A 14 1.84 7.76 -9.76
C SER A 14 2.81 7.10 -8.78
N ALA A 15 4.11 7.39 -8.94
CA ALA A 15 5.16 6.98 -8.00
C ALA A 15 5.30 7.96 -6.83
N THR A 16 4.38 8.88 -6.63
CA THR A 16 4.49 9.94 -5.63
C THR A 16 3.47 9.76 -4.52
N LEU A 17 3.93 9.83 -3.26
CA LEU A 17 3.06 9.97 -2.09
C LEU A 17 2.92 11.46 -1.77
N ARG A 18 1.68 11.90 -1.55
CA ARG A 18 1.36 13.28 -1.17
C ARG A 18 1.06 13.34 0.32
N HIS A 19 1.72 14.24 1.02
CA HIS A 19 1.51 14.49 2.44
C HIS A 19 0.50 15.63 2.59
N MET A 20 -0.70 15.30 3.06
CA MET A 20 -1.82 16.22 3.13
C MET A 20 -2.10 16.62 4.58
N ASP A 21 -2.47 17.85 4.80
CA ASP A 21 -2.97 18.32 6.09
C ASP A 21 -4.28 17.58 6.43
N PRO A 22 -4.38 16.92 7.60
CA PRO A 22 -5.58 16.15 7.94
C PRO A 22 -6.83 16.99 8.19
N GLU A 23 -6.69 18.29 8.47
CA GLU A 23 -7.83 19.20 8.72
C GLU A 23 -8.29 19.91 7.43
N THR A 24 -7.34 20.46 6.67
CA THR A 24 -7.63 21.29 5.50
C THR A 24 -7.51 20.53 4.18
N PHE A 25 -6.85 19.37 4.20
CA PHE A 25 -6.49 18.59 3.00
C PHE A 25 -5.57 19.37 2.04
N ALA A 26 -4.86 20.37 2.56
CA ALA A 26 -3.84 21.07 1.77
C ALA A 26 -2.58 20.20 1.66
N GLU A 27 -1.96 20.19 0.49
CA GLU A 27 -0.70 19.47 0.29
C GLU A 27 0.44 20.21 0.99
N ARG A 28 1.15 19.50 1.88
CA ARG A 28 2.31 20.03 2.61
C ARG A 28 3.63 19.68 1.92
N SER A 29 3.74 18.46 1.41
CA SER A 29 4.95 17.95 0.75
C SER A 29 4.62 16.71 -0.09
N THR A 30 5.62 16.25 -0.82
CA THR A 30 5.54 15.01 -1.61
C THR A 30 6.78 14.16 -1.38
N THR A 31 6.64 12.85 -1.57
CA THR A 31 7.75 11.89 -1.50
C THR A 31 7.69 10.99 -2.74
N ASP A 32 8.75 10.98 -3.51
CA ASP A 32 8.87 10.09 -4.67
C ASP A 32 9.33 8.71 -4.21
N VAL A 33 8.58 7.68 -4.60
CA VAL A 33 8.83 6.30 -4.19
C VAL A 33 9.69 5.59 -5.22
N SER A 34 10.70 4.90 -4.75
CA SER A 34 11.60 4.14 -5.62
C SER A 34 11.92 2.75 -5.07
N LEU A 35 12.08 1.81 -6.00
CA LEU A 35 12.57 0.47 -5.76
C LEU A 35 13.87 0.29 -6.54
N GLU A 36 14.98 0.09 -5.84
CA GLU A 36 16.31 -0.09 -6.44
C GLU A 36 16.66 1.04 -7.42
N GLY A 37 16.34 2.28 -7.03
CA GLY A 37 16.64 3.48 -7.81
C GLY A 37 15.67 3.78 -8.96
N LYS A 38 14.63 2.96 -9.15
CA LYS A 38 13.61 3.17 -10.19
C LYS A 38 12.30 3.60 -9.56
N PRO A 39 11.54 4.53 -10.18
CA PRO A 39 10.21 4.90 -9.69
C PRO A 39 9.29 3.68 -9.57
N LEU A 40 8.54 3.59 -8.47
CA LEU A 40 7.49 2.60 -8.28
C LEU A 40 6.16 3.24 -8.66
N GLU A 41 5.73 3.04 -9.90
CA GLU A 41 4.49 3.60 -10.45
C GLU A 41 3.24 2.85 -9.97
N ASP A 42 2.07 3.39 -10.25
CA ASP A 42 0.77 2.78 -10.03
C ASP A 42 0.46 2.47 -8.55
N ILE A 43 1.01 3.24 -7.63
CA ILE A 43 0.72 3.10 -6.20
C ILE A 43 -0.76 3.40 -5.95
N ASN A 44 -1.45 2.50 -5.26
CA ASN A 44 -2.89 2.57 -5.05
C ASN A 44 -3.23 2.58 -3.55
N GLU A 45 -3.76 1.49 -3.00
CA GLU A 45 -4.17 1.43 -1.60
C GLU A 45 -2.97 1.53 -0.66
N LEU A 46 -3.15 2.26 0.43
CA LEU A 46 -2.12 2.52 1.43
C LEU A 46 -2.61 2.14 2.83
N GLU A 47 -1.71 1.59 3.64
CA GLU A 47 -1.91 1.42 5.09
C GLU A 47 -0.68 1.92 5.83
N CYS A 48 -0.87 2.88 6.74
CA CYS A 48 0.19 3.44 7.58
C CYS A 48 0.35 2.60 8.84
N VAL A 49 1.56 2.09 9.09
CA VAL A 49 1.88 1.27 10.26
C VAL A 49 3.19 1.75 10.87
N GLY A 50 3.10 2.41 12.03
CA GLY A 50 4.28 3.03 12.64
C GLY A 50 4.95 4.01 11.67
N ASP A 51 6.24 3.84 11.44
CA ASP A 51 7.03 4.69 10.55
C ASP A 51 7.05 4.18 9.09
N SER A 52 6.22 3.22 8.76
CA SER A 52 6.17 2.60 7.43
C SER A 52 4.81 2.78 6.77
N VAL A 53 4.81 2.72 5.44
CA VAL A 53 3.60 2.65 4.62
C VAL A 53 3.63 1.35 3.85
N TYR A 54 2.54 0.59 3.93
CA TYR A 54 2.33 -0.60 3.10
C TYR A 54 1.43 -0.21 1.94
N ALA A 55 1.81 -0.58 0.74
CA ALA A 55 1.13 -0.15 -0.49
C ALA A 55 0.81 -1.32 -1.40
N ASN A 56 -0.38 -1.28 -1.98
CA ASN A 56 -0.67 -2.04 -3.20
C ASN A 56 -0.21 -1.23 -4.41
N VAL A 57 0.27 -1.93 -5.42
CA VAL A 57 0.53 -1.40 -6.75
C VAL A 57 -0.48 -2.02 -7.71
N TRP A 58 -1.15 -1.21 -8.52
CA TRP A 58 -2.20 -1.69 -9.40
C TRP A 58 -1.67 -2.74 -10.37
N MET A 59 -2.39 -3.84 -10.51
CA MET A 59 -2.05 -5.02 -11.33
C MET A 59 -0.83 -5.82 -10.83
N ASP A 60 -0.34 -5.56 -9.61
CA ASP A 60 0.77 -6.28 -8.99
C ASP A 60 0.26 -7.09 -7.79
N ASP A 61 0.75 -8.31 -7.65
CA ASP A 61 0.39 -9.21 -6.56
C ASP A 61 1.31 -9.08 -5.33
N ASN A 62 2.28 -8.17 -5.38
CA ASN A 62 3.12 -7.88 -4.23
C ASN A 62 2.57 -6.69 -3.42
N ILE A 63 2.95 -6.67 -2.15
CA ILE A 63 2.76 -5.50 -1.28
C ILE A 63 4.13 -4.89 -1.04
N TYR A 64 4.22 -3.58 -1.07
CA TYR A 64 5.46 -2.83 -0.91
C TYR A 64 5.46 -2.10 0.42
N ARG A 65 6.49 -2.33 1.23
CA ARG A 65 6.72 -1.52 2.44
C ARG A 65 7.64 -0.38 2.08
N ILE A 66 7.21 0.84 2.37
CA ILE A 66 7.87 2.08 1.97
C ILE A 66 8.23 2.88 3.22
N ASP A 67 9.42 3.46 3.25
CA ASP A 67 9.78 4.52 4.19
C ASP A 67 9.26 5.86 3.62
N PRO A 68 8.23 6.47 4.22
CA PRO A 68 7.64 7.69 3.66
C PRO A 68 8.53 8.92 3.78
N SER A 69 9.58 8.88 4.60
CA SER A 69 10.53 10.00 4.75
C SER A 69 11.55 10.04 3.61
N THR A 70 11.90 8.91 3.05
CA THR A 70 12.90 8.78 1.98
C THR A 70 12.30 8.38 0.63
N GLY A 71 11.12 7.76 0.64
CA GLY A 71 10.49 7.16 -0.53
C GLY A 71 11.07 5.81 -0.93
N ARG A 72 11.99 5.25 -0.15
CA ARG A 72 12.63 3.97 -0.46
C ARG A 72 11.70 2.82 -0.09
N VAL A 73 11.55 1.86 -1.02
CA VAL A 73 10.94 0.57 -0.71
C VAL A 73 11.91 -0.22 0.17
N THR A 74 11.46 -0.62 1.35
CA THR A 74 12.27 -1.34 2.35
C THR A 74 12.00 -2.84 2.36
N ALA A 75 10.87 -3.27 1.78
CA ALA A 75 10.55 -4.68 1.60
C ALA A 75 9.53 -4.87 0.49
N VAL A 76 9.66 -5.98 -0.23
CA VAL A 76 8.67 -6.48 -1.19
C VAL A 76 8.08 -7.76 -0.59
N ILE A 77 6.77 -7.77 -0.41
CA ILE A 77 6.05 -8.85 0.28
C ILE A 77 5.23 -9.60 -0.76
N ALA A 78 5.64 -10.83 -1.06
CA ALA A 78 4.91 -11.70 -1.96
C ALA A 78 3.63 -12.21 -1.30
N THR A 79 2.54 -12.31 -2.07
CA THR A 79 1.26 -12.83 -1.61
C THR A 79 0.92 -14.19 -2.22
N ASP A 80 1.93 -14.97 -2.57
CA ASP A 80 1.76 -16.29 -3.20
C ASP A 80 1.01 -17.29 -2.32
N ALA A 81 1.07 -17.12 -1.00
CA ALA A 81 0.37 -17.97 -0.04
C ALA A 81 -1.15 -17.77 -0.06
N ILE A 82 -1.65 -16.71 -0.69
CA ILE A 82 -3.07 -16.42 -0.81
C ILE A 82 -3.61 -17.10 -2.07
N ASP A 83 -4.64 -17.93 -1.90
CA ASP A 83 -5.31 -18.56 -3.05
C ASP A 83 -6.19 -17.52 -3.76
N LYS A 84 -5.70 -17.05 -4.91
CA LYS A 84 -6.38 -16.08 -5.79
C LYS A 84 -6.98 -16.73 -7.03
N SER A 85 -7.01 -18.06 -7.10
CA SER A 85 -7.40 -18.81 -8.30
C SER A 85 -8.83 -18.54 -8.80
N ARG A 86 -9.74 -18.10 -7.90
CA ARG A 86 -11.11 -17.75 -8.27
C ARG A 86 -11.25 -16.34 -8.86
N TYR A 87 -10.23 -15.52 -8.76
CA TYR A 87 -10.22 -14.13 -9.23
C TYR A 87 -9.50 -14.05 -10.56
N THR A 88 -10.21 -14.38 -11.62
CA THR A 88 -9.66 -14.50 -12.98
C THR A 88 -9.95 -13.30 -13.88
N ASP A 89 -10.89 -12.43 -13.47
CA ASP A 89 -11.16 -11.20 -14.20
C ASP A 89 -9.98 -10.22 -14.00
N PRO A 90 -9.48 -9.58 -15.07
CA PRO A 90 -8.37 -8.61 -14.94
C PRO A 90 -8.61 -7.46 -13.97
N ASP A 91 -9.88 -7.15 -13.68
CA ASP A 91 -10.25 -6.10 -12.72
C ASP A 91 -10.32 -6.60 -11.26
N ASP A 92 -10.22 -7.90 -11.03
CA ASP A 92 -10.25 -8.51 -9.69
C ASP A 92 -8.86 -8.50 -9.05
N VAL A 93 -8.24 -7.34 -8.96
CA VAL A 93 -6.86 -7.18 -8.50
C VAL A 93 -6.76 -7.11 -6.97
N LEU A 94 -5.61 -7.55 -6.44
CA LEU A 94 -5.25 -7.33 -5.04
C LEU A 94 -5.24 -5.84 -4.76
N ASN A 95 -6.08 -5.40 -3.84
CA ASN A 95 -6.17 -4.00 -3.44
C ASN A 95 -6.97 -3.87 -2.15
N GLY A 96 -6.29 -3.67 -1.05
CA GLY A 96 -6.89 -3.52 0.27
C GLY A 96 -5.98 -4.11 1.33
N ILE A 97 -5.48 -3.25 2.22
CA ILE A 97 -4.57 -3.60 3.31
C ILE A 97 -5.10 -2.94 4.57
N ALA A 98 -5.28 -3.72 5.64
CA ALA A 98 -5.60 -3.17 6.95
C ALA A 98 -4.73 -3.84 8.01
N HIS A 99 -4.01 -3.05 8.77
CA HIS A 99 -3.20 -3.53 9.89
C HIS A 99 -4.08 -3.89 11.08
N ILE A 100 -3.83 -5.04 11.68
CA ILE A 100 -4.53 -5.50 12.87
C ILE A 100 -3.70 -5.18 14.12
N LYS A 101 -2.55 -5.81 14.22
CA LYS A 101 -1.55 -5.63 15.29
C LYS A 101 -0.26 -6.33 14.88
N ASP A 102 0.86 -5.95 15.45
CA ASP A 102 2.17 -6.58 15.22
C ASP A 102 2.44 -6.79 13.71
N ASP A 103 2.57 -8.04 13.28
CA ASP A 103 2.79 -8.44 11.88
C ASP A 103 1.52 -8.98 11.19
N GLU A 104 0.36 -8.77 11.79
CA GLU A 104 -0.92 -9.30 11.30
C GLU A 104 -1.71 -8.25 10.52
N PHE A 105 -2.25 -8.68 9.36
CA PHE A 105 -2.99 -7.83 8.44
C PHE A 105 -4.21 -8.55 7.89
N TRP A 106 -5.23 -7.75 7.52
CA TRP A 106 -6.26 -8.15 6.59
C TRP A 106 -5.88 -7.72 5.19
N LEU A 107 -5.99 -8.64 4.23
CA LEU A 107 -5.81 -8.36 2.79
C LEU A 107 -7.08 -8.73 2.04
N THR A 108 -7.39 -7.95 1.01
CA THR A 108 -8.48 -8.24 0.10
C THR A 108 -8.17 -7.72 -1.30
N GLY A 109 -9.11 -7.82 -2.19
CA GLY A 109 -9.00 -7.30 -3.54
C GLY A 109 -10.30 -6.71 -4.04
N LYS A 110 -10.22 -6.05 -5.19
CA LYS A 110 -11.35 -5.45 -5.87
C LYS A 110 -12.37 -6.53 -6.21
N ARG A 111 -13.61 -6.36 -5.75
CA ARG A 111 -14.73 -7.30 -5.95
C ARG A 111 -14.51 -8.70 -5.35
N TRP A 112 -13.47 -8.88 -4.52
CA TRP A 112 -13.24 -10.13 -3.82
C TRP A 112 -14.34 -10.33 -2.75
N LYS A 113 -14.68 -11.59 -2.53
CA LYS A 113 -15.67 -11.99 -1.53
C LYS A 113 -15.05 -12.37 -0.19
N GLU A 114 -13.73 -12.47 -0.15
CA GLU A 114 -12.98 -12.88 1.03
C GLU A 114 -12.07 -11.77 1.54
N LEU A 115 -11.87 -11.81 2.85
CA LEU A 115 -10.77 -11.16 3.55
C LEU A 115 -9.78 -12.24 3.97
N PHE A 116 -8.51 -12.02 3.72
CA PHE A 116 -7.45 -12.94 4.12
C PHE A 116 -6.74 -12.39 5.35
N HIS A 117 -6.77 -13.16 6.45
CA HIS A 117 -5.97 -12.86 7.64
C HIS A 117 -4.57 -13.41 7.41
N VAL A 118 -3.60 -12.54 7.35
CA VAL A 118 -2.21 -12.89 7.02
C VAL A 118 -1.24 -12.40 8.07
N ARG A 119 -0.08 -13.04 8.12
CA ARG A 119 1.05 -12.59 8.90
C ARG A 119 2.22 -12.33 7.97
N VAL A 120 2.77 -11.14 8.04
CA VAL A 120 3.96 -10.74 7.26
C VAL A 120 5.21 -11.23 8.00
N ARG A 121 6.03 -11.99 7.31
CA ARG A 121 7.26 -12.55 7.89
C ARG A 121 8.50 -12.14 7.12
#